data_a7f83a1480386be4a5291de7b32c138d
#
_entry.id   a7f83a1480386be4a5291de7b32c138d
#
_cell.length_a   1.000
_cell.length_b   1.000
_cell.length_c   1.000
_cell.angle_alpha   90.00
_cell.angle_beta   90.00
_cell.angle_gamma   90.00
#
_symmetry.space_group_name_H-M   'P 1'
#
loop_
_entity.id
_entity.type
_entity.pdbx_description
1 polymer ?
#
loop_
_entity_poly.entity_id
_entity_poly.type
_entity_poly.pdbx_seq_one_letter_code
_entity_poly.pdbx_strand_id
1 'polypeptide(L)'
;MSIADLKAWTQRIFDMFNTHDPAAAAAHFTADAELRDVAVARPVVGQAQIAALYARHFTAIPDSHVRVDRMVAEGSTVVVEWTLAGTHRGRMLGIPATGRVICFTGVSLIRYRGNLAAADTRMWDVAGLLRQIGLLPHQD
;
A
#
# COMPACT_ATOMS: atom_id res chain seq x y z
N MET A 1 -3.74 3.88 -22.66
CA MET A 1 -4.22 5.00 -21.82
C MET A 1 -3.25 6.16 -21.91
N SER A 2 -3.75 7.38 -21.91
CA SER A 2 -2.92 8.58 -21.76
C SER A 2 -2.36 8.65 -20.32
N ILE A 3 -1.37 9.51 -20.13
CA ILE A 3 -0.83 9.80 -18.79
C ILE A 3 -1.95 10.29 -17.85
N ALA A 4 -2.81 11.19 -18.32
CA ALA A 4 -3.92 11.71 -17.52
C ALA A 4 -4.92 10.60 -17.15
N ASP A 5 -5.25 9.70 -18.09
CA ASP A 5 -6.14 8.56 -17.83
C ASP A 5 -5.53 7.60 -16.82
N LEU A 6 -4.23 7.34 -16.94
CA LEU A 6 -3.51 6.44 -16.05
C LEU A 6 -3.45 6.99 -14.62
N LYS A 7 -3.25 8.29 -14.47
CA LYS A 7 -3.30 8.95 -13.15
C LYS A 7 -4.70 8.88 -12.55
N ALA A 8 -5.75 9.16 -13.32
CA ALA A 8 -7.13 9.09 -12.87
C ALA A 8 -7.51 7.65 -12.47
N TRP A 9 -7.08 6.68 -13.24
CA TRP A 9 -7.26 5.27 -12.94
C TRP A 9 -6.57 4.89 -11.62
N THR A 10 -5.33 5.33 -11.43
CA THR A 10 -4.56 5.08 -10.21
C THR A 10 -5.23 5.69 -8.99
N GLN A 11 -5.79 6.90 -9.10
CA GLN A 11 -6.56 7.50 -8.01
C GLN A 11 -7.75 6.61 -7.63
N ARG A 12 -8.47 6.06 -8.59
CA ARG A 12 -9.60 5.14 -8.31
C ARG A 12 -9.15 3.87 -7.62
N ILE A 13 -7.96 3.35 -7.96
CA ILE A 13 -7.39 2.18 -7.28
C ILE A 13 -7.14 2.48 -5.80
N PHE A 14 -6.57 3.64 -5.49
CA PHE A 14 -6.36 4.05 -4.11
C PHE A 14 -7.68 4.30 -3.37
N ASP A 15 -8.67 4.88 -4.05
CA ASP A 15 -10.02 5.04 -3.47
C ASP A 15 -10.66 3.67 -3.16
N MET A 16 -10.45 2.69 -4.03
CA MET A 16 -10.94 1.32 -3.85
C MET A 16 -10.28 0.64 -2.64
N PHE A 17 -9.00 0.88 -2.41
CA PHE A 17 -8.33 0.39 -1.20
C PHE A 17 -9.06 0.85 0.07
N ASN A 18 -9.59 2.07 0.09
CA ASN A 18 -10.31 2.61 1.24
C ASN A 18 -11.69 1.97 1.48
N THR A 19 -12.17 1.09 0.60
CA THR A 19 -13.37 0.30 0.83
C THR A 19 -13.13 -0.94 1.68
N HIS A 20 -11.86 -1.28 1.93
CA HIS A 20 -11.42 -2.41 2.75
C HIS A 20 -11.87 -3.78 2.23
N ASP A 21 -11.99 -3.91 0.91
CA ASP A 21 -12.30 -5.19 0.26
C ASP A 21 -11.02 -5.76 -0.37
N PRO A 22 -10.43 -6.83 0.23
CA PRO A 22 -9.18 -7.38 -0.29
C PRO A 22 -9.27 -7.93 -1.70
N ALA A 23 -10.39 -8.55 -2.08
CA ALA A 23 -10.58 -9.09 -3.42
C ALA A 23 -10.68 -7.96 -4.44
N ALA A 24 -11.42 -6.89 -4.13
CA ALA A 24 -11.53 -5.72 -5.00
C ALA A 24 -10.16 -5.02 -5.14
N ALA A 25 -9.41 -4.90 -4.05
CA ALA A 25 -8.07 -4.31 -4.08
C ALA A 25 -7.10 -5.13 -4.96
N ALA A 26 -7.20 -6.46 -4.95
CA ALA A 26 -6.34 -7.33 -5.75
C ALA A 26 -6.79 -7.45 -7.22
N ALA A 27 -8.03 -7.15 -7.54
CA ALA A 27 -8.60 -7.38 -8.87
C ALA A 27 -7.96 -6.52 -9.97
N HIS A 28 -7.34 -5.40 -9.63
CA HIS A 28 -6.67 -4.53 -10.60
C HIS A 28 -5.21 -4.91 -10.89
N PHE A 29 -4.73 -6.01 -10.32
CA PHE A 29 -3.43 -6.58 -10.62
C PHE A 29 -3.54 -7.64 -11.72
N THR A 30 -2.47 -7.82 -12.51
CA THR A 30 -2.39 -8.95 -13.45
C THR A 30 -2.31 -10.27 -12.68
N ALA A 31 -2.62 -11.38 -13.36
CA ALA A 31 -2.57 -12.71 -12.74
C ALA A 31 -1.17 -13.08 -12.24
N ASP A 32 -0.13 -12.55 -12.89
CA ASP A 32 1.28 -12.78 -12.56
C ASP A 32 1.94 -11.59 -11.86
N ALA A 33 1.16 -10.64 -11.37
CA ALA A 33 1.67 -9.42 -10.78
C ALA A 33 2.58 -9.69 -9.58
N GLU A 34 3.59 -8.85 -9.44
CA GLU A 34 4.50 -8.87 -8.30
C GLU A 34 4.34 -7.60 -7.48
N LEU A 35 4.03 -7.76 -6.20
CA LEU A 35 3.97 -6.67 -5.25
C LEU A 35 5.14 -6.82 -4.28
N ARG A 36 6.02 -5.84 -4.28
CA ARG A 36 7.21 -5.81 -3.44
C ARG A 36 7.13 -4.65 -2.45
N ASP A 37 7.11 -5.00 -1.17
CA ASP A 37 7.31 -4.08 -0.07
C ASP A 37 8.77 -4.21 0.37
N VAL A 38 9.57 -3.14 0.24
CA VAL A 38 11.01 -3.20 0.55
C VAL A 38 11.29 -3.44 2.05
N ALA A 39 10.29 -3.26 2.91
CA ALA A 39 10.39 -3.58 4.33
C ALA A 39 10.26 -5.09 4.62
N VAL A 40 9.84 -5.88 3.63
CA VAL A 40 9.57 -7.31 3.76
C VAL A 40 10.52 -8.08 2.86
N ALA A 41 11.00 -9.23 3.35
CA ALA A 41 12.06 -9.98 2.69
C ALA A 41 11.65 -10.56 1.32
N ARG A 42 10.37 -10.89 1.11
CA ARG A 42 9.90 -11.57 -0.10
C ARG A 42 8.73 -10.84 -0.74
N PRO A 43 8.70 -10.72 -2.08
CA PRO A 43 7.54 -10.20 -2.78
C PRO A 43 6.37 -11.17 -2.71
N VAL A 44 5.16 -10.64 -2.87
CA VAL A 44 3.94 -11.43 -3.09
C VAL A 44 3.69 -11.51 -4.59
N VAL A 45 3.29 -12.66 -5.07
CA VAL A 45 3.08 -12.91 -6.51
C VAL A 45 1.68 -13.44 -6.75
N GLY A 46 0.97 -12.83 -7.68
CA GLY A 46 -0.36 -13.23 -8.11
C GLY A 46 -1.49 -12.69 -7.25
N GLN A 47 -2.69 -12.65 -7.84
CA GLN A 47 -3.86 -12.01 -7.22
C GLN A 47 -4.25 -12.64 -5.89
N ALA A 48 -4.14 -13.95 -5.73
CA ALA A 48 -4.52 -14.63 -4.48
C ALA A 48 -3.61 -14.22 -3.32
N GLN A 49 -2.30 -14.17 -3.55
CA GLN A 49 -1.33 -13.73 -2.54
C GLN A 49 -1.48 -12.23 -2.23
N ILE A 50 -1.76 -11.42 -3.25
CA ILE A 50 -1.99 -9.98 -3.07
C ILE A 50 -3.27 -9.74 -2.25
N ALA A 51 -4.34 -10.46 -2.54
CA ALA A 51 -5.58 -10.37 -1.77
C ALA A 51 -5.34 -10.76 -0.29
N ALA A 52 -4.56 -11.82 -0.06
CA ALA A 52 -4.20 -12.24 1.30
C ALA A 52 -3.38 -11.17 2.03
N LEU A 53 -2.47 -10.50 1.33
CA LEU A 53 -1.70 -9.38 1.87
C LEU A 53 -2.63 -8.23 2.32
N TYR A 54 -3.57 -7.83 1.47
CA TYR A 54 -4.53 -6.79 1.81
C TYR A 54 -5.46 -7.21 2.95
N ALA A 55 -5.88 -8.48 3.00
CA ALA A 55 -6.67 -9.00 4.11
C ALA A 55 -5.92 -8.85 5.45
N ARG A 56 -4.62 -9.19 5.47
CA ARG A 56 -3.79 -8.98 6.66
C ARG A 56 -3.65 -7.51 7.02
N HIS A 57 -3.50 -6.65 6.03
CA HIS A 57 -3.42 -5.20 6.26
C HIS A 57 -4.70 -4.67 6.91
N PHE A 58 -5.86 -5.04 6.40
CA PHE A 58 -7.16 -4.57 6.94
C PHE A 58 -7.48 -5.19 8.30
N THR A 59 -6.90 -6.34 8.63
CA THR A 59 -6.95 -6.90 9.99
C THR A 59 -6.04 -6.11 10.93
N ALA A 60 -4.85 -5.74 10.46
CA ALA A 60 -3.88 -4.99 11.27
C ALA A 60 -4.34 -3.55 11.55
N ILE A 61 -4.94 -2.91 10.55
CA ILE A 61 -5.40 -1.50 10.62
C ILE A 61 -6.82 -1.43 10.05
N PRO A 62 -7.86 -1.84 10.83
CA PRO A 62 -9.23 -1.95 10.30
C PRO A 62 -9.85 -0.63 9.84
N ASP A 63 -9.39 0.48 10.39
CA ASP A 63 -9.81 1.83 10.06
C ASP A 63 -8.82 2.54 9.14
N SER A 64 -7.96 1.80 8.42
CA SER A 64 -6.94 2.40 7.57
C SER A 64 -7.57 3.25 6.46
N HIS A 65 -6.95 4.38 6.20
CA HIS A 65 -7.31 5.29 5.12
C HIS A 65 -6.04 5.79 4.47
N VAL A 66 -5.95 5.62 3.15
CA VAL A 66 -4.85 6.12 2.35
C VAL A 66 -5.30 7.38 1.60
N ARG A 67 -4.44 8.39 1.63
CA ARG A 67 -4.61 9.62 0.85
C ARG A 67 -3.48 9.73 -0.15
N VAL A 68 -3.82 9.99 -1.41
CA VAL A 68 -2.83 10.30 -2.44
C VAL A 68 -2.40 11.76 -2.26
N ASP A 69 -1.10 11.96 -2.06
CA ASP A 69 -0.53 13.30 -1.89
C ASP A 69 -0.01 13.85 -3.21
N ARG A 70 0.61 13.01 -4.04
CA ARG A 70 1.14 13.41 -5.34
C ARG A 70 1.30 12.21 -6.25
N MET A 71 1.10 12.41 -7.55
CA MET A 71 1.40 11.42 -8.59
C MET A 71 2.26 12.03 -9.67
N VAL A 72 3.21 11.27 -10.15
CA VAL A 72 3.92 11.52 -11.40
C VAL A 72 3.86 10.26 -12.24
N ALA A 73 3.79 10.41 -13.55
CA ALA A 73 3.69 9.27 -14.46
C ALA A 73 4.57 9.48 -15.68
N GLU A 74 5.17 8.40 -16.15
CA GLU A 74 5.96 8.36 -17.36
C GLU A 74 5.75 7.00 -18.03
N GLY A 75 5.37 7.00 -19.30
CA GLY A 75 5.03 5.76 -20.00
C GLY A 75 3.90 5.03 -19.31
N SER A 76 4.12 3.78 -18.92
CA SER A 76 3.16 2.94 -18.20
C SER A 76 3.43 2.87 -16.70
N THR A 77 4.30 3.73 -16.18
CA THR A 77 4.68 3.76 -14.76
C THR A 77 4.08 4.98 -14.07
N VAL A 78 3.43 4.75 -12.93
CA VAL A 78 2.91 5.80 -12.06
C VAL A 78 3.62 5.72 -10.72
N VAL A 79 4.16 6.84 -10.26
CA VAL A 79 4.72 6.99 -8.92
C VAL A 79 3.70 7.71 -8.07
N VAL A 80 3.32 7.13 -6.96
CA VAL A 80 2.31 7.66 -6.04
C VAL A 80 2.94 7.92 -4.69
N GLU A 81 2.91 9.15 -4.26
CA GLU A 81 3.26 9.55 -2.89
C GLU A 81 1.98 9.58 -2.07
N TRP A 82 1.94 8.86 -0.96
CA TRP A 82 0.74 8.66 -0.18
C TRP A 82 0.98 8.75 1.33
N THR A 83 -0.09 9.02 2.06
CA THR A 83 -0.12 8.99 3.53
C THR A 83 -1.21 8.02 3.98
N LEU A 84 -0.87 7.14 4.89
CA LEU A 84 -1.80 6.17 5.47
C LEU A 84 -1.95 6.43 6.96
N ALA A 85 -3.18 6.44 7.44
CA ALA A 85 -3.51 6.63 8.86
C ALA A 85 -4.48 5.55 9.31
N GLY A 86 -4.47 5.24 10.59
CA GLY A 86 -5.38 4.29 11.21
C GLY A 86 -4.93 3.93 12.60
N THR A 87 -5.46 2.82 13.11
CA THR A 87 -5.18 2.33 14.46
C THR A 87 -4.59 0.92 14.38
N HIS A 88 -3.47 0.71 15.07
CA HIS A 88 -2.77 -0.58 15.11
C HIS A 88 -3.53 -1.56 16.02
N ARG A 89 -4.46 -2.31 15.44
CA ARG A 89 -5.37 -3.21 16.16
C ARG A 89 -5.11 -4.69 15.91
N GLY A 90 -4.19 -5.02 15.00
CA GLY A 90 -3.81 -6.40 14.70
C GLY A 90 -2.31 -6.50 14.45
N ARG A 91 -1.80 -7.72 14.34
CA ARG A 91 -0.37 -7.96 14.13
C ARG A 91 0.10 -7.35 12.83
N MET A 92 1.21 -6.61 12.88
CA MET A 92 1.84 -5.97 11.73
C MET A 92 3.36 -6.10 11.86
N LEU A 93 4.04 -6.54 10.79
CA LEU A 93 5.49 -6.82 10.80
C LEU A 93 5.91 -7.75 11.96
N GLY A 94 5.07 -8.70 12.33
CA GLY A 94 5.30 -9.57 13.47
C GLY A 94 5.08 -8.93 14.85
N ILE A 95 4.64 -7.67 14.89
CA ILE A 95 4.43 -6.91 16.11
C ILE A 95 2.98 -7.03 16.56
N PRO A 96 2.71 -7.46 17.81
CA PRO A 96 1.35 -7.51 18.34
C PRO A 96 0.68 -6.15 18.38
N ALA A 97 -0.66 -6.13 18.32
CA ALA A 97 -1.47 -4.92 18.37
C ALA A 97 -1.12 -4.05 19.58
N THR A 98 -0.93 -2.74 19.33
CA THR A 98 -0.66 -1.76 20.39
C THR A 98 -1.85 -0.89 20.72
N GLY A 99 -2.87 -0.85 19.85
CA GLY A 99 -4.03 0.04 19.98
C GLY A 99 -3.69 1.50 19.69
N ARG A 100 -2.49 1.81 19.24
CA ARG A 100 -2.07 3.18 19.00
C ARG A 100 -2.54 3.67 17.64
N VAL A 101 -2.88 4.95 17.56
CA VAL A 101 -3.11 5.66 16.31
C VAL A 101 -1.77 5.84 15.61
N ILE A 102 -1.73 5.49 14.34
CA ILE A 102 -0.51 5.55 13.52
C ILE A 102 -0.78 6.32 12.24
N CYS A 103 0.25 7.00 11.75
CA CYS A 103 0.22 7.73 10.49
C CYS A 103 1.61 7.67 9.88
N PHE A 104 1.71 7.18 8.65
CA PHE A 104 2.99 7.08 7.96
C PHE A 104 2.85 7.34 6.48
N THR A 105 3.96 7.73 5.86
CA THR A 105 4.02 8.06 4.44
C THR A 105 4.78 7.00 3.67
N GLY A 106 4.52 6.92 2.39
CA GLY A 106 5.23 6.03 1.51
C GLY A 106 5.12 6.45 0.06
N VAL A 107 5.77 5.65 -0.78
CA VAL A 107 5.79 5.82 -2.23
C VAL A 107 5.56 4.46 -2.86
N SER A 108 4.66 4.40 -3.84
CA SER A 108 4.44 3.22 -4.67
C SER A 108 4.86 3.50 -6.09
N LEU A 109 5.64 2.60 -6.65
CA LEU A 109 6.04 2.57 -8.05
C LEU A 109 5.20 1.50 -8.73
N ILE A 110 4.23 1.91 -9.55
CA ILE A 110 3.28 1.00 -10.16
C ILE A 110 3.52 0.97 -11.67
N ARG A 111 3.81 -0.22 -12.20
CA ARG A 111 3.94 -0.43 -13.63
C ARG A 111 2.72 -1.15 -14.14
N TYR A 112 2.04 -0.54 -15.11
CA TYR A 112 0.82 -1.05 -15.69
C TYR A 112 1.06 -1.84 -16.98
N ARG A 113 0.23 -2.85 -17.19
CA ARG A 113 0.05 -3.54 -18.47
C ARG A 113 -1.40 -3.32 -18.86
N GLY A 114 -1.64 -2.38 -19.80
CA GLY A 114 -2.99 -1.86 -20.03
C GLY A 114 -3.51 -1.14 -18.79
N ASN A 115 -4.65 -1.56 -18.29
CA ASN A 115 -5.25 -1.01 -17.08
C ASN A 115 -5.01 -1.87 -15.83
N LEU A 116 -4.15 -2.90 -15.91
CA LEU A 116 -3.83 -3.76 -14.79
C LEU A 116 -2.40 -3.51 -14.31
N ALA A 117 -2.22 -3.47 -13.01
CA ALA A 117 -0.90 -3.35 -12.41
C ALA A 117 -0.15 -4.68 -12.54
N ALA A 118 0.99 -4.63 -13.23
CA ALA A 118 1.87 -5.80 -13.40
C ALA A 118 2.94 -5.87 -12.32
N ALA A 119 3.32 -4.73 -11.77
CA ALA A 119 4.27 -4.64 -10.68
C ALA A 119 3.93 -3.44 -9.80
N ASP A 120 4.13 -3.59 -8.50
CA ASP A 120 3.99 -2.53 -7.52
C ASP A 120 5.14 -2.67 -6.54
N THR A 121 6.04 -1.68 -6.50
CA THR A 121 7.12 -1.62 -5.51
C THR A 121 6.82 -0.47 -4.57
N ARG A 122 6.74 -0.76 -3.29
CA ARG A 122 6.44 0.26 -2.28
C ARG A 122 7.55 0.39 -1.27
N MET A 123 7.82 1.65 -0.92
CA MET A 123 8.77 2.05 0.10
C MET A 123 8.03 2.97 1.05
N TRP A 124 8.16 2.74 2.36
CA TRP A 124 7.41 3.52 3.32
C TRP A 124 8.22 3.73 4.60
N ASP A 125 7.79 4.68 5.40
CA ASP A 125 8.50 5.11 6.61
C ASP A 125 8.27 4.13 7.77
N VAL A 126 8.97 3.00 7.72
CA VAL A 126 8.91 1.98 8.76
C VAL A 126 9.45 2.51 10.10
N ALA A 127 10.53 3.29 10.06
CA ALA A 127 11.10 3.84 11.28
C ALA A 127 10.12 4.79 11.99
N GLY A 128 9.39 5.61 11.22
CA GLY A 128 8.33 6.46 11.76
C GLY A 128 7.21 5.66 12.43
N LEU A 129 6.78 4.56 11.79
CA LEU A 129 5.82 3.65 12.40
C LEU A 129 6.36 3.07 13.71
N LEU A 130 7.59 2.57 13.72
CA LEU A 130 8.19 1.95 14.90
C LEU A 130 8.34 2.95 16.07
N ARG A 131 8.60 4.23 15.78
CA ARG A 131 8.60 5.27 16.81
C ARG A 131 7.19 5.47 17.39
N GLN A 132 6.19 5.50 16.54
CA GLN A 132 4.79 5.71 16.97
C GLN A 132 4.26 4.60 17.85
N ILE A 133 4.71 3.36 17.63
CA ILE A 133 4.30 2.21 18.45
C ILE A 133 5.30 1.88 19.58
N GLY A 134 6.29 2.72 19.79
CA GLY A 134 7.19 2.67 20.96
C GLY A 134 8.36 1.71 20.82
N LEU A 135 8.70 1.25 19.59
CA LEU A 135 9.80 0.30 19.37
C LEU A 135 11.11 0.96 18.94
N LEU A 136 11.09 2.24 18.62
CA LEU A 136 12.27 3.06 18.38
C LEU A 136 12.16 4.35 19.16
N PRO A 137 13.30 4.94 19.61
CA PRO A 137 13.27 6.23 20.29
C PRO A 137 12.85 7.35 19.33
N HIS A 138 12.23 8.38 19.88
CA HIS A 138 11.94 9.59 19.12
C HIS A 138 13.23 10.31 18.76
N GLN A 139 13.23 10.97 17.59
CA GLN A 139 14.32 11.85 17.19
C GLN A 139 14.24 13.17 17.99
N ASP A 140 15.38 13.68 18.35
CA ASP A 140 15.50 14.98 19.00
C ASP A 140 15.32 16.14 18.00
#